data_78b9b7ab67fea4a950e6fd20a4e02d34
#
_entry.id   78b9b7ab67fea4a950e6fd20a4e02d34
#
_cell.length_a   1.000
_cell.length_b   1.000
_cell.length_c   1.000
_cell.angle_alpha   90.00
_cell.angle_beta   90.00
_cell.angle_gamma   90.00
#
_symmetry.space_group_name_H-M   'P 1'
#
loop_
_entity.id
_entity.type
_entity.pdbx_description
1 polymer ?
#
loop_
_entity_poly.entity_id
_entity_poly.type
_entity_poly.pdbx_seq_one_letter_code
_entity_poly.pdbx_strand_id
1 'polypeptide(L)'
;MRGRGGSEPGNIETLKSLERLLKRRVTQRMSMSWFAARAMACAMLAAVGRSFSLAPKARLARPLCAATMDVGVEAPPRLKIKSIVEAEAPESLVGTKTVIKGWARTVRAQKALGFLEVNDGSSFGGLQCVFEGEAALKELKAVSTGCAVAVEGEIVKSGGKQAIELKAETLEIVGGCEEGYPLQKKRHSLEFLRSIAHLRPRTNTLAAAARLRSCLAQATHSFFEQEGFAYVHSPIITASDCEGAGEMFRVTSLSGDALAKAATKENGFEDDFFARSAFLTVSGQLSAETYACAMGDVYTFGPTFRAENSQTSRHLAEFWMIEPEMAFATITEAMDNAEALLKSTISAALDKCGADLKFCDQFYGDKELLDRLTSIATGAPFVRLKYADAVDVLRAEIAKDPSKWQFPDVEFGTDLATEHERWLAETHCGGNCVFVYDYPRTIKSFYMRDNDDGKTVAAFDLLAPGVGELVGGSQREERTDKLEAKMVEFGLDPEDYWWYLDLRKYGSVPHAGYGLGFDRLVCYVSAIENIRDSIPYPRYPGSATF
;
A
#
# COMPACT_ATOMS: atom_id res chain seq x y z
N MET A 1 0.91 -68.91 47.37
CA MET A 1 0.20 -68.31 48.54
C MET A 1 -0.05 -66.87 48.17
N ARG A 2 -1.24 -66.59 47.80
CA ARG A 2 -2.36 -65.82 48.39
C ARG A 2 -1.93 -64.46 49.01
N GLY A 3 -2.51 -63.38 48.46
CA GLY A 3 -2.61 -62.08 49.07
C GLY A 3 -3.39 -61.12 48.16
N ARG A 4 -4.74 -61.09 48.26
CA ARG A 4 -5.66 -60.15 47.63
C ARG A 4 -5.64 -58.82 48.45
N GLY A 5 -5.68 -57.68 47.76
CA GLY A 5 -6.02 -56.40 48.35
C GLY A 5 -6.82 -55.60 47.34
N GLY A 6 -8.14 -55.53 47.52
CA GLY A 6 -9.04 -54.73 46.73
C GLY A 6 -8.97 -53.26 47.16
N SER A 7 -9.07 -52.36 46.25
CA SER A 7 -9.30 -50.93 46.45
C SER A 7 -10.65 -50.53 45.82
N GLU A 8 -11.48 -49.92 46.66
CA GLU A 8 -12.90 -49.55 46.43
C GLU A 8 -13.06 -48.47 45.35
N PRO A 9 -14.16 -48.50 44.60
CA PRO A 9 -14.51 -47.45 43.61
C PRO A 9 -15.47 -46.43 44.24
N GLY A 10 -14.95 -45.55 45.09
CA GLY A 10 -15.80 -44.56 45.80
C GLY A 10 -15.52 -43.09 45.46
N ASN A 11 -14.48 -42.75 44.73
CA ASN A 11 -13.97 -41.36 44.69
C ASN A 11 -14.19 -40.60 43.37
N ILE A 12 -14.65 -41.25 42.31
CA ILE A 12 -14.76 -40.62 40.97
C ILE A 12 -16.14 -39.92 40.77
N GLU A 13 -17.20 -40.46 41.37
CA GLU A 13 -18.53 -39.84 41.26
C GLU A 13 -18.68 -38.56 42.11
N THR A 14 -18.01 -38.48 43.24
CA THR A 14 -18.02 -37.30 44.12
C THR A 14 -17.27 -36.13 43.49
N LEU A 15 -16.18 -36.38 42.78
CA LEU A 15 -15.43 -35.34 42.04
C LEU A 15 -16.20 -34.81 40.84
N LYS A 16 -16.89 -35.65 40.11
CA LYS A 16 -17.76 -35.23 38.98
C LYS A 16 -18.98 -34.44 39.43
N SER A 17 -19.51 -34.71 40.63
CA SER A 17 -20.63 -33.93 41.18
C SER A 17 -20.19 -32.55 41.66
N LEU A 18 -19.03 -32.43 42.25
CA LEU A 18 -18.43 -31.14 42.65
C LEU A 18 -18.08 -30.25 41.45
N GLU A 19 -17.59 -30.83 40.38
CA GLU A 19 -17.27 -30.10 39.12
C GLU A 19 -18.54 -29.57 38.44
N ARG A 20 -19.64 -30.33 38.45
CA ARG A 20 -20.96 -29.87 37.96
C ARG A 20 -21.55 -28.74 38.80
N LEU A 21 -21.36 -28.75 40.12
CA LEU A 21 -21.82 -27.70 41.03
C LEU A 21 -21.00 -26.41 40.88
N LEU A 22 -19.69 -26.52 40.68
CA LEU A 22 -18.81 -25.37 40.41
C LEU A 22 -19.13 -24.71 39.07
N LYS A 23 -19.31 -25.50 38.01
CA LYS A 23 -19.73 -24.97 36.68
C LYS A 23 -21.09 -24.25 36.77
N ARG A 24 -22.07 -24.76 37.46
CA ARG A 24 -23.38 -24.08 37.67
C ARG A 24 -23.27 -22.78 38.46
N ARG A 25 -22.40 -22.68 39.47
CA ARG A 25 -22.23 -21.43 40.26
C ARG A 25 -21.47 -20.34 39.50
N VAL A 26 -20.51 -20.69 38.62
CA VAL A 26 -19.80 -19.74 37.78
C VAL A 26 -20.72 -19.17 36.69
N THR A 27 -21.54 -20.00 36.04
CA THR A 27 -22.48 -19.55 35.01
C THR A 27 -23.60 -18.65 35.61
N GLN A 28 -24.05 -18.91 36.83
CA GLN A 28 -25.09 -18.13 37.49
C GLN A 28 -24.57 -16.76 38.01
N ARG A 29 -23.31 -16.66 38.42
CA ARG A 29 -22.69 -15.37 38.80
C ARG A 29 -22.36 -14.48 37.60
N MET A 30 -21.98 -15.04 36.45
CA MET A 30 -21.74 -14.25 35.22
C MET A 30 -23.05 -13.70 34.64
N SER A 31 -24.19 -14.42 34.73
CA SER A 31 -25.46 -13.93 34.18
C SER A 31 -26.06 -12.77 34.99
N MET A 32 -25.88 -12.74 36.31
CA MET A 32 -26.40 -11.65 37.15
C MET A 32 -25.63 -10.33 37.02
N SER A 33 -24.32 -10.38 36.76
CA SER A 33 -23.53 -9.16 36.56
C SER A 33 -23.82 -8.51 35.20
N TRP A 34 -24.16 -9.29 34.18
CA TRP A 34 -24.46 -8.81 32.83
C TRP A 34 -25.83 -8.13 32.71
N PHE A 35 -26.84 -8.63 33.48
CA PHE A 35 -28.16 -8.02 33.52
C PHE A 35 -28.18 -6.70 34.33
N ALA A 36 -27.37 -6.57 35.37
CA ALA A 36 -27.26 -5.34 36.15
C ALA A 36 -26.56 -4.22 35.36
N ALA A 37 -25.51 -4.55 34.55
CA ALA A 37 -24.82 -3.60 33.70
C ALA A 37 -25.70 -3.10 32.54
N ARG A 38 -26.56 -3.95 31.99
CA ARG A 38 -27.49 -3.59 30.91
C ARG A 38 -28.68 -2.73 31.42
N ALA A 39 -29.15 -2.93 32.63
CA ALA A 39 -30.18 -2.11 33.23
C ALA A 39 -29.68 -0.68 33.56
N MET A 40 -28.43 -0.52 34.00
CA MET A 40 -27.82 0.79 34.21
C MET A 40 -27.56 1.56 32.91
N ALA A 41 -27.14 0.88 31.84
CA ALA A 41 -26.94 1.50 30.54
C ALA A 41 -28.25 1.98 29.90
N CYS A 42 -29.36 1.24 30.05
CA CYS A 42 -30.68 1.68 29.58
C CYS A 42 -31.26 2.85 30.40
N ALA A 43 -30.98 2.94 31.68
CA ALA A 43 -31.43 4.06 32.51
C ALA A 43 -30.68 5.37 32.23
N MET A 44 -29.40 5.31 31.80
CA MET A 44 -28.63 6.50 31.37
C MET A 44 -29.05 7.00 30.00
N LEU A 45 -29.50 6.15 29.07
CA LEU A 45 -29.97 6.55 27.74
C LEU A 45 -31.38 7.19 27.75
N ALA A 46 -32.22 6.91 28.76
CA ALA A 46 -33.54 7.51 28.89
C ALA A 46 -33.53 8.93 29.49
N ALA A 47 -32.44 9.39 30.09
CA ALA A 47 -32.32 10.71 30.71
C ALA A 47 -31.84 11.82 29.75
N VAL A 48 -31.48 11.53 28.47
CA VAL A 48 -30.93 12.50 27.47
C VAL A 48 -31.88 12.66 26.28
N GLY A 49 -33.17 12.46 26.49
CA GLY A 49 -34.20 12.73 25.48
C GLY A 49 -34.63 14.20 25.46
N ARG A 50 -33.87 15.10 24.84
CA ARG A 50 -34.38 16.41 24.37
C ARG A 50 -33.74 16.77 23.04
N SER A 51 -34.61 16.85 22.04
CA SER A 51 -34.60 17.59 20.78
C SER A 51 -33.24 18.12 20.26
N PHE A 52 -32.72 17.52 19.21
CA PHE A 52 -31.79 18.19 18.31
C PHE A 52 -32.44 18.44 16.95
N SER A 53 -32.65 19.73 16.67
CA SER A 53 -32.95 20.29 15.37
C SER A 53 -31.71 20.20 14.48
N LEU A 54 -31.86 19.71 13.24
CA LEU A 54 -30.83 19.70 12.22
C LEU A 54 -30.53 21.10 11.71
N ALA A 55 -29.36 21.62 12.03
CA ALA A 55 -28.77 22.79 11.34
C ALA A 55 -27.43 22.37 10.69
N PRO A 56 -26.98 23.01 9.59
CA PRO A 56 -25.97 22.49 8.70
C PRO A 56 -24.56 22.47 9.31
N LYS A 57 -23.79 21.47 8.95
CA LYS A 57 -22.43 21.18 9.43
C LYS A 57 -21.47 22.34 9.23
N ALA A 58 -21.15 23.05 10.30
CA ALA A 58 -19.95 23.86 10.40
C ALA A 58 -18.74 22.95 10.68
N ARG A 59 -17.66 23.17 9.95
CA ARG A 59 -16.38 22.47 10.12
C ARG A 59 -15.87 22.65 11.55
N LEU A 60 -15.67 21.56 12.27
CA LEU A 60 -14.99 21.52 13.56
C LEU A 60 -13.51 21.92 13.40
N ALA A 61 -13.16 23.12 13.79
CA ALA A 61 -11.79 23.51 14.06
C ALA A 61 -11.35 22.88 15.39
N ARG A 62 -10.22 22.18 15.36
CA ARG A 62 -9.57 21.64 16.57
C ARG A 62 -9.10 22.79 17.45
N PRO A 63 -9.32 22.77 18.77
CA PRO A 63 -8.68 23.73 19.66
C PRO A 63 -7.19 23.36 19.82
N LEU A 64 -6.30 24.20 19.32
CA LEU A 64 -4.91 24.24 19.80
C LEU A 64 -4.92 24.83 21.21
N CYS A 65 -4.25 24.15 22.13
CA CYS A 65 -3.92 24.68 23.45
C CYS A 65 -3.09 25.97 23.26
N ALA A 66 -3.70 27.10 23.46
CA ALA A 66 -3.03 28.41 23.45
C ALA A 66 -2.77 28.82 24.90
N ALA A 67 -1.50 28.86 25.25
CA ALA A 67 -1.08 29.72 26.37
C ALA A 67 -1.23 31.18 25.91
N THR A 68 -2.14 31.88 26.53
CA THR A 68 -2.38 33.29 26.32
C THR A 68 -1.23 34.12 26.89
N MET A 69 -0.58 34.93 26.06
CA MET A 69 -0.06 36.23 26.44
C MET A 69 -0.23 37.23 25.29
N ASP A 70 -0.86 38.17 25.59
CA ASP A 70 -1.38 39.45 25.21
C ASP A 70 -0.68 40.25 24.10
N VAL A 71 -1.53 41.07 23.46
CA VAL A 71 -1.37 42.23 22.57
C VAL A 71 -1.38 41.96 21.06
N GLY A 72 -2.55 41.79 20.49
CA GLY A 72 -3.17 42.64 19.49
C GLY A 72 -2.48 42.92 18.16
N VAL A 73 -1.80 41.93 17.53
CA VAL A 73 -1.80 41.76 16.06
C VAL A 73 -1.92 40.27 15.82
N GLU A 74 -3.08 39.81 15.36
CA GLU A 74 -3.21 38.40 14.92
C GLU A 74 -2.16 38.16 13.84
N ALA A 75 -1.25 37.21 14.12
CA ALA A 75 -0.28 36.79 13.11
C ALA A 75 -1.03 36.31 11.86
N PRO A 76 -0.60 36.72 10.66
CA PRO A 76 -1.28 36.30 9.44
C PRO A 76 -1.36 34.78 9.31
N PRO A 77 -2.46 34.25 8.75
CA PRO A 77 -2.68 32.81 8.68
C PRO A 77 -1.57 32.10 7.88
N ARG A 78 -1.12 30.95 8.38
CA ARG A 78 -0.20 30.10 7.64
C ARG A 78 -0.90 29.44 6.46
N LEU A 79 -0.43 29.70 5.24
CA LEU A 79 -0.86 28.99 4.04
C LEU A 79 0.13 27.89 3.66
N LYS A 80 -0.40 26.81 3.05
CA LYS A 80 0.43 25.80 2.38
C LYS A 80 0.90 26.34 1.04
N ILE A 81 2.15 26.05 0.67
CA ILE A 81 2.69 26.49 -0.62
C ILE A 81 1.84 25.98 -1.78
N LYS A 82 1.33 24.72 -1.71
CA LYS A 82 0.41 24.18 -2.71
C LYS A 82 -0.81 25.07 -2.95
N SER A 83 -1.46 25.56 -1.89
CA SER A 83 -2.64 26.42 -2.02
C SER A 83 -2.34 27.80 -2.61
N ILE A 84 -1.07 28.16 -2.72
CA ILE A 84 -0.60 29.42 -3.34
C ILE A 84 -0.21 29.17 -4.80
N VAL A 85 0.69 28.21 -5.06
CA VAL A 85 1.29 28.00 -6.39
C VAL A 85 0.42 27.17 -7.35
N GLU A 86 -0.49 26.35 -6.81
CA GLU A 86 -1.43 25.52 -7.56
C GLU A 86 -2.88 26.02 -7.46
N ALA A 87 -3.10 27.26 -7.00
CA ALA A 87 -4.42 27.88 -7.00
C ALA A 87 -4.93 28.04 -8.45
N GLU A 88 -6.23 27.85 -8.69
CA GLU A 88 -6.84 28.04 -10.01
C GLU A 88 -6.61 29.46 -10.56
N ALA A 89 -6.62 30.46 -9.68
CA ALA A 89 -6.32 31.85 -10.00
C ALA A 89 -5.29 32.41 -9.00
N PRO A 90 -3.98 32.11 -9.14
CA PRO A 90 -2.96 32.55 -8.19
C PRO A 90 -2.94 34.08 -8.00
N GLU A 91 -3.23 34.84 -9.06
CA GLU A 91 -3.27 36.32 -9.01
C GLU A 91 -4.36 36.86 -8.09
N SER A 92 -5.40 36.09 -7.76
CA SER A 92 -6.44 36.49 -6.80
C SER A 92 -5.93 36.58 -5.36
N LEU A 93 -4.77 35.99 -5.08
CA LEU A 93 -4.13 36.03 -3.76
C LEU A 93 -3.25 37.25 -3.57
N VAL A 94 -3.02 38.06 -4.61
CA VAL A 94 -2.20 39.29 -4.51
C VAL A 94 -2.79 40.23 -3.47
N GLY A 95 -1.94 40.78 -2.61
CA GLY A 95 -2.32 41.58 -1.45
C GLY A 95 -2.60 40.81 -0.17
N THR A 96 -2.60 39.47 -0.23
CA THR A 96 -2.81 38.62 0.95
C THR A 96 -1.54 38.55 1.80
N LYS A 97 -1.64 38.94 3.07
CA LYS A 97 -0.58 38.71 4.06
C LYS A 97 -0.65 37.29 4.60
N THR A 98 0.49 36.61 4.63
CA THR A 98 0.58 35.20 5.05
C THR A 98 1.94 34.88 5.65
N VAL A 99 1.98 33.76 6.41
CA VAL A 99 3.21 33.13 6.85
C VAL A 99 3.36 31.82 6.09
N ILE A 100 4.51 31.61 5.45
CA ILE A 100 4.91 30.30 4.92
C ILE A 100 6.01 29.70 5.78
N LYS A 101 5.98 28.38 5.99
CA LYS A 101 6.98 27.63 6.75
C LYS A 101 7.43 26.44 5.94
N GLY A 102 8.74 26.26 5.80
CA GLY A 102 9.29 25.16 4.99
C GLY A 102 10.80 25.12 5.06
N TRP A 103 11.40 24.51 4.06
CA TRP A 103 12.84 24.37 3.95
C TRP A 103 13.38 25.17 2.76
N ALA A 104 14.51 25.87 3.00
CA ALA A 104 15.23 26.59 1.98
C ALA A 104 15.78 25.65 0.89
N ARG A 105 15.35 25.83 -0.35
CA ARG A 105 15.84 25.09 -1.52
C ARG A 105 16.98 25.82 -2.20
N THR A 106 16.79 27.11 -2.46
CA THR A 106 17.80 27.97 -3.05
C THR A 106 17.83 29.31 -2.36
N VAL A 107 19.02 29.83 -2.14
CA VAL A 107 19.25 31.16 -1.56
C VAL A 107 20.17 31.93 -2.51
N ARG A 108 19.81 33.15 -2.85
CA ARG A 108 20.63 34.05 -3.67
C ARG A 108 20.52 35.50 -3.12
N ALA A 109 21.64 36.07 -2.74
CA ALA A 109 21.71 37.49 -2.35
C ALA A 109 22.43 38.29 -3.45
N GLN A 110 21.82 39.39 -3.91
CA GLN A 110 22.38 40.39 -4.80
C GLN A 110 22.55 41.71 -4.06
N LYS A 111 23.09 42.76 -4.71
CA LYS A 111 23.39 44.02 -4.01
C LYS A 111 22.17 44.69 -3.36
N ALA A 112 20.99 44.59 -3.98
CA ALA A 112 19.77 45.26 -3.50
C ALA A 112 18.60 44.29 -3.22
N LEU A 113 18.66 43.07 -3.71
CA LEU A 113 17.58 42.08 -3.64
C LEU A 113 18.12 40.72 -3.18
N GLY A 114 17.32 40.01 -2.40
CA GLY A 114 17.56 38.63 -2.01
C GLY A 114 16.41 37.74 -2.46
N PHE A 115 16.73 36.51 -2.81
CA PHE A 115 15.76 35.50 -3.24
C PHE A 115 15.94 34.24 -2.43
N LEU A 116 14.86 33.74 -1.86
CA LEU A 116 14.80 32.50 -1.13
C LEU A 116 13.64 31.68 -1.69
N GLU A 117 13.94 30.50 -2.18
CA GLU A 117 12.92 29.53 -2.55
C GLU A 117 12.63 28.64 -1.34
N VAL A 118 11.39 28.67 -0.85
CA VAL A 118 10.91 27.86 0.27
C VAL A 118 9.99 26.77 -0.28
N ASN A 119 10.19 25.52 0.18
CA ASN A 119 9.31 24.40 -0.13
C ASN A 119 8.88 23.73 1.18
N ASP A 120 7.57 23.53 1.35
CA ASP A 120 6.98 22.88 2.54
C ASP A 120 6.60 21.42 2.31
N GLY A 121 6.97 20.85 1.15
CA GLY A 121 6.66 19.49 0.75
C GLY A 121 5.26 19.29 0.17
N SER A 122 4.38 20.28 0.22
CA SER A 122 2.98 20.14 -0.24
C SER A 122 2.84 20.18 -1.76
N SER A 123 3.80 20.75 -2.48
CA SER A 123 3.83 20.85 -3.95
C SER A 123 5.21 20.50 -4.50
N PHE A 124 5.28 20.26 -5.80
CA PHE A 124 6.55 20.05 -6.49
C PHE A 124 7.42 21.32 -6.46
N GLY A 125 6.86 22.46 -6.83
CA GLY A 125 7.52 23.76 -6.80
C GLY A 125 7.55 24.38 -5.40
N GLY A 126 8.58 25.19 -5.13
CA GLY A 126 8.61 26.08 -3.98
C GLY A 126 7.98 27.44 -4.29
N LEU A 127 7.76 28.26 -3.26
CA LEU A 127 7.40 29.66 -3.41
C LEU A 127 8.65 30.53 -3.29
N GLN A 128 8.85 31.43 -4.25
CA GLN A 128 9.91 32.42 -4.20
C GLN A 128 9.55 33.52 -3.20
N CYS A 129 10.44 33.79 -2.26
CA CYS A 129 10.37 34.93 -1.34
C CYS A 129 11.41 35.96 -1.75
N VAL A 130 11.01 37.22 -1.86
CA VAL A 130 11.86 38.34 -2.25
C VAL A 130 12.10 39.25 -1.06
N PHE A 131 13.37 39.51 -0.81
CA PHE A 131 13.85 40.33 0.31
C PHE A 131 14.44 41.63 -0.23
N GLU A 132 14.01 42.76 0.32
CA GLU A 132 14.45 44.10 -0.05
C GLU A 132 15.08 44.81 1.16
N GLY A 133 16.15 45.56 0.92
CA GLY A 133 16.81 46.35 1.96
C GLY A 133 17.93 45.63 2.71
N GLU A 134 18.85 46.39 3.27
CA GLU A 134 20.11 45.91 3.85
C GLU A 134 19.92 44.99 5.07
N ALA A 135 18.93 45.26 5.92
CA ALA A 135 18.62 44.47 7.11
C ALA A 135 18.13 43.05 6.71
N ALA A 136 17.15 42.98 5.81
CA ALA A 136 16.61 41.72 5.32
C ALA A 136 17.67 40.86 4.58
N LEU A 137 18.54 41.50 3.81
CA LEU A 137 19.66 40.85 3.14
C LEU A 137 20.73 40.33 4.12
N LYS A 138 20.90 40.95 5.26
CA LYS A 138 21.79 40.47 6.32
C LYS A 138 21.26 39.19 6.95
N GLU A 139 19.97 39.13 7.25
CA GLU A 139 19.30 37.94 7.79
C GLU A 139 19.36 36.79 6.76
N LEU A 140 19.07 37.05 5.49
CA LEU A 140 19.11 36.08 4.42
C LEU A 140 20.51 35.43 4.23
N LYS A 141 21.60 36.14 4.51
CA LYS A 141 22.97 35.61 4.44
C LYS A 141 23.24 34.49 5.45
N ALA A 142 22.47 34.42 6.54
CA ALA A 142 22.57 33.33 7.52
C ALA A 142 21.81 32.05 7.10
N VAL A 143 20.98 32.10 6.04
CA VAL A 143 20.23 30.97 5.54
C VAL A 143 21.07 30.19 4.53
N SER A 144 21.21 28.90 4.78
CA SER A 144 21.81 27.94 3.83
C SER A 144 20.74 26.98 3.29
N THR A 145 21.07 26.28 2.20
CA THR A 145 20.18 25.21 1.67
C THR A 145 19.94 24.16 2.74
N GLY A 146 18.67 23.82 2.97
CA GLY A 146 18.26 22.85 3.99
C GLY A 146 17.84 23.48 5.32
N CYS A 147 18.08 24.76 5.57
CA CYS A 147 17.54 25.45 6.74
C CYS A 147 16.01 25.38 6.76
N ALA A 148 15.43 25.16 7.94
CA ALA A 148 14.00 25.34 8.18
C ALA A 148 13.73 26.81 8.47
N VAL A 149 12.78 27.41 7.76
CA VAL A 149 12.48 28.83 7.84
C VAL A 149 10.98 29.10 7.99
N ALA A 150 10.64 30.22 8.62
CA ALA A 150 9.34 30.85 8.55
C ALA A 150 9.52 32.25 7.93
N VAL A 151 8.72 32.56 6.91
CA VAL A 151 8.75 33.83 6.20
C VAL A 151 7.36 34.43 6.23
N GLU A 152 7.22 35.60 6.79
CA GLU A 152 6.01 36.38 6.76
C GLU A 152 6.13 37.49 5.69
N GLY A 153 5.04 37.74 4.97
CA GLY A 153 5.03 38.78 3.94
C GLY A 153 3.70 38.84 3.21
N GLU A 154 3.70 39.63 2.16
CA GLU A 154 2.56 39.82 1.27
C GLU A 154 2.77 39.13 -0.07
N ILE A 155 1.75 38.41 -0.55
CA ILE A 155 1.75 37.85 -1.87
C ILE A 155 1.65 38.94 -2.92
N VAL A 156 2.60 39.00 -3.82
CA VAL A 156 2.66 40.02 -4.88
C VAL A 156 2.78 39.32 -6.25
N LYS A 157 2.48 40.07 -7.31
CA LYS A 157 2.72 39.63 -8.67
C LYS A 157 4.23 39.48 -8.89
N SER A 158 4.67 38.33 -9.42
CA SER A 158 6.08 38.11 -9.65
C SER A 158 6.59 38.83 -10.91
N GLY A 159 7.79 39.37 -10.83
CA GLY A 159 8.55 39.82 -12.00
C GLY A 159 9.30 38.73 -12.73
N GLY A 160 9.23 37.47 -12.28
CA GLY A 160 9.99 36.35 -12.76
C GLY A 160 9.16 35.26 -13.49
N LYS A 161 9.55 33.99 -13.28
CA LYS A 161 8.91 32.84 -13.95
C LYS A 161 7.62 32.37 -13.27
N GLN A 162 7.45 32.62 -11.97
CA GLN A 162 6.23 32.30 -11.24
C GLN A 162 5.19 33.39 -11.46
N ALA A 163 3.90 33.08 -11.37
CA ALA A 163 2.84 34.07 -11.48
C ALA A 163 2.86 35.07 -10.30
N ILE A 164 3.14 34.54 -9.12
CA ILE A 164 3.16 35.26 -7.85
C ILE A 164 4.40 34.88 -7.04
N GLU A 165 4.78 35.76 -6.10
CA GLU A 165 5.86 35.56 -5.14
C GLU A 165 5.51 36.20 -3.80
N LEU A 166 6.24 35.84 -2.74
CA LEU A 166 6.07 36.44 -1.41
C LEU A 166 7.07 37.61 -1.25
N LYS A 167 6.59 38.84 -1.13
CA LYS A 167 7.40 39.95 -0.69
C LYS A 167 7.59 39.83 0.82
N ALA A 168 8.81 39.43 1.23
CA ALA A 168 9.11 39.08 2.61
C ALA A 168 9.22 40.36 3.48
N GLU A 169 8.53 40.33 4.62
CA GLU A 169 8.61 41.37 5.66
C GLU A 169 9.52 40.89 6.81
N THR A 170 9.39 39.59 7.20
CA THR A 170 10.22 39.01 8.26
C THR A 170 10.74 37.61 7.83
N LEU A 171 11.88 37.23 8.41
CA LEU A 171 12.50 35.92 8.24
C LEU A 171 12.94 35.38 9.59
N GLU A 172 12.46 34.21 9.95
CA GLU A 172 12.89 33.44 11.10
C GLU A 172 13.60 32.17 10.66
N ILE A 173 14.80 31.91 11.15
CA ILE A 173 15.47 30.60 10.99
C ILE A 173 15.00 29.72 12.15
N VAL A 174 14.02 28.84 11.87
CA VAL A 174 13.46 27.90 12.85
C VAL A 174 14.45 26.78 13.17
N GLY A 175 15.24 26.35 12.18
CA GLY A 175 16.28 25.35 12.34
C GLY A 175 17.42 25.58 11.35
N GLY A 176 18.62 25.77 11.88
CA GLY A 176 19.83 25.91 11.07
C GLY A 176 20.16 24.61 10.31
N CYS A 177 21.07 24.72 9.35
CA CYS A 177 21.62 23.60 8.63
C CYS A 177 23.14 23.62 8.77
N GLU A 178 23.68 22.59 9.42
CA GLU A 178 25.12 22.49 9.70
C GLU A 178 25.93 22.25 8.42
N GLU A 179 27.22 22.52 8.53
CA GLU A 179 28.18 22.18 7.47
C GLU A 179 28.22 20.65 7.28
N GLY A 180 28.37 20.22 6.03
CA GLY A 180 28.34 18.78 5.70
C GLY A 180 26.98 18.22 5.31
N TYR A 181 25.94 19.08 5.20
CA TYR A 181 24.64 18.64 4.67
C TYR A 181 24.80 17.92 3.32
N PRO A 182 24.39 16.62 3.21
CA PRO A 182 24.77 15.78 2.09
C PRO A 182 24.03 16.14 0.79
N LEU A 183 22.86 16.79 0.89
CA LEU A 183 22.04 17.14 -0.28
C LEU A 183 22.42 18.53 -0.81
N GLN A 184 23.58 18.59 -1.44
CA GLN A 184 24.06 19.81 -2.09
C GLN A 184 23.32 20.07 -3.42
N LYS A 185 23.42 21.31 -3.94
CA LYS A 185 22.83 21.72 -5.22
C LYS A 185 23.53 21.07 -6.42
N LYS A 186 23.42 19.74 -6.53
CA LYS A 186 23.91 18.91 -7.64
C LYS A 186 23.00 17.71 -7.82
N ARG A 187 23.10 17.04 -8.96
CA ARG A 187 22.42 15.77 -9.18
C ARG A 187 23.06 14.70 -8.30
N HIS A 188 22.24 13.97 -7.56
CA HIS A 188 22.64 12.80 -6.75
C HIS A 188 22.16 11.54 -7.43
N SER A 189 22.95 10.46 -7.37
CA SER A 189 22.50 9.15 -7.84
C SER A 189 21.45 8.58 -6.88
N LEU A 190 20.52 7.78 -7.40
CA LEU A 190 19.50 7.12 -6.59
C LEU A 190 20.13 6.15 -5.57
N GLU A 191 21.24 5.51 -5.91
CA GLU A 191 22.02 4.65 -5.00
C GLU A 191 22.55 5.42 -3.79
N PHE A 192 23.16 6.59 -4.02
CA PHE A 192 23.57 7.46 -2.93
C PHE A 192 22.37 7.89 -2.07
N LEU A 193 21.23 8.24 -2.69
CA LEU A 193 20.04 8.63 -1.96
C LEU A 193 19.45 7.48 -1.11
N ARG A 194 19.61 6.23 -1.53
CA ARG A 194 19.23 5.07 -0.70
C ARG A 194 20.10 4.95 0.55
N SER A 195 21.39 5.30 0.47
CA SER A 195 22.29 5.26 1.65
C SER A 195 21.97 6.32 2.71
N ILE A 196 21.20 7.37 2.33
CA ILE A 196 20.72 8.42 3.22
C ILE A 196 19.16 8.52 3.17
N ALA A 197 18.49 7.37 3.27
CA ALA A 197 17.04 7.27 3.06
C ALA A 197 16.23 8.24 3.92
N HIS A 198 16.68 8.57 5.14
CA HIS A 198 16.06 9.54 6.05
C HIS A 198 16.09 11.00 5.54
N LEU A 199 17.01 11.34 4.62
CA LEU A 199 17.10 12.68 4.02
C LEU A 199 16.61 12.73 2.58
N ARG A 200 16.56 11.59 1.89
CA ARG A 200 16.20 11.56 0.46
C ARG A 200 14.83 12.17 0.11
N PRO A 201 13.80 12.20 0.99
CA PRO A 201 12.54 12.90 0.70
C PRO A 201 12.68 14.41 0.50
N ARG A 202 13.81 14.99 0.92
CA ARG A 202 14.13 16.42 0.66
C ARG A 202 14.53 16.69 -0.79
N THR A 203 14.72 15.65 -1.62
CA THR A 203 14.95 15.81 -3.07
C THR A 203 13.63 15.89 -3.83
N ASN A 204 13.64 16.55 -5.00
CA ASN A 204 12.44 16.63 -5.84
C ASN A 204 11.97 15.25 -6.28
N THR A 205 12.92 14.37 -6.66
CA THR A 205 12.65 13.03 -7.16
C THR A 205 11.86 12.18 -6.15
N LEU A 206 12.37 12.07 -4.91
CA LEU A 206 11.73 11.22 -3.90
C LEU A 206 10.51 11.91 -3.25
N ALA A 207 10.47 13.24 -3.23
CA ALA A 207 9.27 13.97 -2.83
C ALA A 207 8.12 13.78 -3.83
N ALA A 208 8.40 13.80 -5.12
CA ALA A 208 7.42 13.51 -6.18
C ALA A 208 6.88 12.07 -6.04
N ALA A 209 7.77 11.09 -5.90
CA ALA A 209 7.38 9.68 -5.64
C ALA A 209 6.48 9.55 -4.41
N ALA A 210 6.80 10.24 -3.31
CA ALA A 210 6.01 10.20 -2.08
C ALA A 210 4.62 10.84 -2.24
N ARG A 211 4.50 11.96 -2.99
CA ARG A 211 3.19 12.58 -3.26
C ARG A 211 2.35 11.73 -4.20
N LEU A 212 2.95 11.17 -5.26
CA LEU A 212 2.28 10.21 -6.15
C LEU A 212 1.78 8.99 -5.37
N ARG A 213 2.64 8.37 -4.55
CA ARG A 213 2.27 7.25 -3.69
C ARG A 213 1.09 7.59 -2.77
N SER A 214 1.11 8.76 -2.13
CA SER A 214 0.01 9.23 -1.27
C SER A 214 -1.28 9.45 -2.06
N CYS A 215 -1.20 10.02 -3.25
CA CYS A 215 -2.35 10.24 -4.13
C CYS A 215 -2.98 8.90 -4.56
N LEU A 216 -2.17 7.94 -5.03
CA LEU A 216 -2.61 6.63 -5.45
C LEU A 216 -3.26 5.84 -4.31
N ALA A 217 -2.69 5.90 -3.09
CA ALA A 217 -3.29 5.24 -1.92
C ALA A 217 -4.67 5.81 -1.58
N GLN A 218 -4.82 7.13 -1.58
CA GLN A 218 -6.11 7.78 -1.34
C GLN A 218 -7.12 7.48 -2.46
N ALA A 219 -6.67 7.45 -3.72
CA ALA A 219 -7.51 7.10 -4.86
C ALA A 219 -8.02 5.66 -4.78
N THR A 220 -7.16 4.72 -4.35
CA THR A 220 -7.54 3.32 -4.10
C THR A 220 -8.66 3.22 -3.06
N HIS A 221 -8.50 3.86 -1.90
CA HIS A 221 -9.56 3.86 -0.88
C HIS A 221 -10.86 4.50 -1.37
N SER A 222 -10.75 5.61 -2.11
CA SER A 222 -11.93 6.30 -2.67
C SER A 222 -12.65 5.46 -3.71
N PHE A 223 -11.91 4.72 -4.54
CA PHE A 223 -12.50 3.82 -5.52
C PHE A 223 -13.31 2.72 -4.83
N PHE A 224 -12.73 2.00 -3.90
CA PHE A 224 -13.41 0.91 -3.20
C PHE A 224 -14.58 1.40 -2.34
N GLU A 225 -14.48 2.57 -1.71
CA GLU A 225 -15.60 3.19 -0.98
C GLU A 225 -16.78 3.49 -1.92
N GLN A 226 -16.51 4.01 -3.14
CA GLN A 226 -17.54 4.32 -4.14
C GLN A 226 -18.18 3.07 -4.70
N GLU A 227 -17.42 1.99 -4.89
CA GLU A 227 -17.91 0.68 -5.35
C GLU A 227 -18.60 -0.12 -4.22
N GLY A 228 -18.62 0.38 -2.98
CA GLY A 228 -19.31 -0.25 -1.86
C GLY A 228 -18.52 -1.36 -1.15
N PHE A 229 -17.22 -1.48 -1.40
CA PHE A 229 -16.37 -2.46 -0.73
C PHE A 229 -16.08 -2.10 0.72
N ALA A 230 -16.06 -3.10 1.59
CA ALA A 230 -15.60 -2.93 2.96
C ALA A 230 -14.08 -3.12 3.09
N TYR A 231 -13.40 -2.16 3.73
CA TYR A 231 -11.98 -2.28 4.04
C TYR A 231 -11.75 -3.20 5.23
N VAL A 232 -11.05 -4.31 5.02
CA VAL A 232 -10.74 -5.33 6.04
C VAL A 232 -9.26 -5.27 6.40
N HIS A 233 -8.95 -5.33 7.69
CA HIS A 233 -7.59 -5.41 8.20
C HIS A 233 -7.20 -6.87 8.42
N SER A 234 -6.51 -7.47 7.47
CA SER A 234 -5.93 -8.80 7.64
C SER A 234 -4.75 -8.76 8.62
N PRO A 235 -4.52 -9.82 9.41
CA PRO A 235 -3.37 -9.88 10.31
C PRO A 235 -2.06 -9.96 9.52
N ILE A 236 -1.04 -9.26 10.01
CA ILE A 236 0.33 -9.33 9.45
C ILE A 236 1.04 -10.62 9.90
N ILE A 237 0.74 -11.09 11.12
CA ILE A 237 1.29 -12.34 11.65
C ILE A 237 0.27 -13.45 11.42
N THR A 238 0.72 -14.52 10.79
CA THR A 238 -0.11 -15.66 10.40
C THR A 238 0.58 -16.99 10.70
N ALA A 239 -0.21 -18.04 10.86
CA ALA A 239 0.29 -19.41 10.92
C ALA A 239 0.10 -20.17 9.59
N SER A 240 -0.55 -19.53 8.59
CA SER A 240 -0.90 -20.15 7.31
C SER A 240 -0.08 -19.56 6.17
N ASP A 241 0.41 -20.41 5.27
CA ASP A 241 1.04 -19.99 4.01
C ASP A 241 -0.03 -19.87 2.91
N CYS A 242 -0.29 -18.65 2.45
CA CYS A 242 -1.29 -18.39 1.41
C CYS A 242 -0.86 -18.93 0.04
N GLU A 243 0.42 -18.90 -0.27
CA GLU A 243 0.94 -19.26 -1.60
C GLU A 243 1.51 -20.68 -1.66
N GLY A 244 1.78 -21.31 -0.50
CA GLY A 244 2.41 -22.63 -0.41
C GLY A 244 3.88 -22.62 -0.86
N ALA A 245 4.51 -21.44 -0.96
CA ALA A 245 5.85 -21.28 -1.51
C ALA A 245 6.97 -21.33 -0.47
N GLY A 246 6.64 -21.37 0.84
CA GLY A 246 7.61 -21.57 1.92
C GLY A 246 8.60 -20.42 2.20
N GLU A 247 8.58 -19.34 1.44
CA GLU A 247 9.51 -18.21 1.60
C GLU A 247 8.97 -17.12 2.54
N MET A 248 8.61 -17.52 3.77
CA MET A 248 8.09 -16.61 4.79
C MET A 248 9.14 -16.24 5.84
N PHE A 249 9.11 -14.99 6.30
CA PHE A 249 9.86 -14.58 7.48
C PHE A 249 9.21 -15.13 8.74
N ARG A 250 9.96 -15.89 9.53
CA ARG A 250 9.48 -16.43 10.81
C ARG A 250 9.41 -15.33 11.88
N VAL A 251 8.32 -15.33 12.64
CA VAL A 251 8.12 -14.49 13.83
C VAL A 251 8.23 -15.37 15.06
N THR A 252 9.17 -15.06 15.95
CA THR A 252 9.42 -15.84 17.18
C THR A 252 9.92 -14.96 18.30
N SER A 253 9.55 -15.27 19.53
CA SER A 253 10.11 -14.68 20.75
C SER A 253 11.28 -15.49 21.33
N LEU A 254 11.53 -16.69 20.78
CA LEU A 254 12.65 -17.55 21.20
C LEU A 254 13.98 -17.01 20.68
N SER A 255 15.05 -17.24 21.43
CA SER A 255 16.40 -16.85 21.03
C SER A 255 17.44 -17.91 21.45
N GLY A 256 18.64 -17.85 20.85
CA GLY A 256 19.75 -18.73 21.18
C GLY A 256 19.42 -20.22 21.17
N ASP A 257 19.76 -20.96 22.23
CA ASP A 257 19.56 -22.40 22.31
C ASP A 257 18.10 -22.83 22.28
N ALA A 258 17.16 -22.00 22.76
CA ALA A 258 15.74 -22.29 22.72
C ALA A 258 15.24 -22.31 21.27
N LEU A 259 15.63 -21.34 20.46
CA LEU A 259 15.29 -21.29 19.04
C LEU A 259 15.90 -22.46 18.26
N ALA A 260 17.19 -22.77 18.52
CA ALA A 260 17.88 -23.89 17.88
C ALA A 260 17.19 -25.22 18.19
N LYS A 261 16.74 -25.44 19.43
CA LYS A 261 15.98 -26.63 19.82
C LYS A 261 14.60 -26.68 19.17
N ALA A 262 13.90 -25.56 19.14
CA ALA A 262 12.56 -25.48 18.51
C ALA A 262 12.63 -25.79 17.02
N ALA A 263 13.63 -25.28 16.30
CA ALA A 263 13.80 -25.46 14.87
C ALA A 263 14.06 -26.93 14.42
N THR A 264 14.48 -27.79 15.35
CA THR A 264 14.81 -29.21 15.08
C THR A 264 13.74 -30.21 15.51
N LYS A 265 12.65 -29.76 16.12
CA LYS A 265 11.56 -30.60 16.61
C LYS A 265 10.31 -30.39 15.77
N GLU A 266 9.61 -31.47 15.51
CA GLU A 266 8.20 -31.40 15.12
C GLU A 266 7.44 -30.68 16.24
N ASN A 267 6.59 -29.70 15.91
CA ASN A 267 5.90 -28.83 16.87
C ASN A 267 6.82 -28.10 17.87
N GLY A 268 8.09 -27.86 17.52
CA GLY A 268 9.07 -27.26 18.44
C GLY A 268 8.76 -25.84 18.90
N PHE A 269 7.75 -25.18 18.32
CA PHE A 269 7.31 -23.82 18.67
C PHE A 269 6.09 -23.78 19.61
N GLU A 270 5.72 -24.91 20.25
CA GLU A 270 4.65 -24.95 21.27
C GLU A 270 4.94 -24.07 22.48
N ASP A 271 6.22 -23.89 22.83
CA ASP A 271 6.68 -23.03 23.92
C ASP A 271 6.92 -21.57 23.50
N ASP A 272 6.72 -21.24 22.21
CA ASP A 272 6.86 -19.87 21.72
C ASP A 272 5.59 -19.04 22.02
N PHE A 273 5.65 -17.73 21.77
CA PHE A 273 4.60 -16.76 22.11
C PHE A 273 3.21 -17.17 21.59
N PHE A 274 3.12 -17.68 20.36
CA PHE A 274 1.86 -18.09 19.73
C PHE A 274 1.57 -19.59 19.89
N ALA A 275 2.38 -20.32 20.63
CA ALA A 275 2.28 -21.78 20.83
C ALA A 275 2.25 -22.57 19.50
N ARG A 276 2.80 -21.99 18.43
CA ARG A 276 2.96 -22.58 17.09
C ARG A 276 3.93 -21.77 16.25
N SER A 277 4.32 -22.31 15.10
CA SER A 277 5.05 -21.56 14.08
C SER A 277 4.21 -20.37 13.61
N ALA A 278 4.81 -19.18 13.62
CA ALA A 278 4.20 -17.96 13.13
C ALA A 278 5.13 -17.24 12.16
N PHE A 279 4.55 -16.52 11.20
CA PHE A 279 5.27 -15.90 10.10
C PHE A 279 4.68 -14.53 9.78
N LEU A 280 5.45 -13.70 9.06
CA LEU A 280 4.90 -12.53 8.39
C LEU A 280 4.15 -12.97 7.14
N THR A 281 2.96 -12.42 6.92
CA THR A 281 2.08 -12.82 5.82
C THR A 281 2.65 -12.46 4.45
N VAL A 282 2.43 -13.34 3.47
CA VAL A 282 2.73 -13.09 2.05
C VAL A 282 1.56 -12.45 1.31
N SER A 283 0.32 -12.54 1.88
CA SER A 283 -0.92 -12.02 1.31
C SER A 283 -2.02 -11.93 2.37
N GLY A 284 -2.92 -10.96 2.24
CA GLY A 284 -4.14 -10.85 3.04
C GLY A 284 -5.31 -11.66 2.51
N GLN A 285 -5.16 -12.31 1.34
CA GLN A 285 -6.24 -12.95 0.58
C GLN A 285 -7.08 -13.93 1.40
N LEU A 286 -6.47 -14.96 2.02
CA LEU A 286 -7.24 -15.99 2.72
C LEU A 286 -8.09 -15.42 3.86
N SER A 287 -7.58 -14.40 4.57
CA SER A 287 -8.34 -13.70 5.59
C SER A 287 -9.45 -12.84 4.99
N ALA A 288 -9.22 -12.19 3.85
CA ALA A 288 -10.21 -11.41 3.13
C ALA A 288 -11.37 -12.27 2.63
N GLU A 289 -11.10 -13.47 2.10
CA GLU A 289 -12.13 -14.43 1.66
C GLU A 289 -13.11 -14.79 2.79
N THR A 290 -12.67 -14.85 4.05
CA THR A 290 -13.58 -15.11 5.18
C THR A 290 -14.62 -14.00 5.35
N TYR A 291 -14.23 -12.77 5.09
CA TYR A 291 -15.11 -11.60 5.14
C TYR A 291 -15.94 -11.47 3.87
N ALA A 292 -15.38 -11.77 2.70
CA ALA A 292 -16.12 -11.76 1.43
C ALA A 292 -17.28 -12.77 1.47
N CYS A 293 -17.07 -13.98 1.97
CA CYS A 293 -18.10 -14.99 2.14
C CYS A 293 -19.20 -14.63 3.17
N ALA A 294 -19.07 -13.48 3.86
CA ALA A 294 -20.04 -13.01 4.84
C ALA A 294 -20.59 -11.60 4.52
N MET A 295 -19.80 -10.73 3.90
CA MET A 295 -20.12 -9.31 3.69
C MET A 295 -20.24 -8.93 2.21
N GLY A 296 -19.90 -9.82 1.28
CA GLY A 296 -19.92 -9.55 -0.16
C GLY A 296 -18.57 -9.04 -0.65
N ASP A 297 -18.48 -7.74 -0.96
CA ASP A 297 -17.29 -7.16 -1.55
C ASP A 297 -16.40 -6.52 -0.48
N VAL A 298 -15.16 -6.99 -0.39
CA VAL A 298 -14.19 -6.50 0.59
C VAL A 298 -12.83 -6.28 -0.06
N TYR A 299 -11.96 -5.52 0.59
CA TYR A 299 -10.56 -5.43 0.18
C TYR A 299 -9.63 -5.29 1.37
N THR A 300 -8.39 -5.77 1.21
CA THR A 300 -7.27 -5.45 2.08
C THR A 300 -6.34 -4.47 1.36
N PHE A 301 -5.66 -3.62 2.10
CA PHE A 301 -4.59 -2.78 1.61
C PHE A 301 -3.54 -2.65 2.71
N GLY A 302 -2.51 -3.47 2.64
CA GLY A 302 -1.55 -3.59 3.72
C GLY A 302 -0.18 -4.11 3.28
N PRO A 303 0.78 -4.17 4.21
CA PRO A 303 2.10 -4.70 3.96
C PRO A 303 2.05 -6.24 3.85
N THR A 304 2.86 -6.76 2.93
CA THR A 304 3.12 -8.17 2.69
C THR A 304 4.61 -8.42 2.64
N PHE A 305 5.04 -9.66 2.91
CA PHE A 305 6.45 -9.98 3.14
C PHE A 305 6.83 -11.26 2.41
N ARG A 306 7.96 -11.22 1.68
CA ARG A 306 8.54 -12.41 1.03
C ARG A 306 10.03 -12.48 1.30
N ALA A 307 10.50 -13.64 1.78
CA ALA A 307 11.91 -13.88 2.13
C ALA A 307 12.77 -14.29 0.92
N GLU A 308 12.32 -14.00 -0.28
CA GLU A 308 13.01 -14.30 -1.53
C GLU A 308 14.39 -13.63 -1.59
N ASN A 309 15.43 -14.42 -1.86
CA ASN A 309 16.79 -13.89 -2.05
C ASN A 309 16.98 -13.32 -3.46
N SER A 310 16.15 -12.34 -3.82
CA SER A 310 16.18 -11.70 -5.14
C SER A 310 16.88 -10.34 -5.10
N GLN A 311 17.87 -10.14 -5.99
CA GLN A 311 18.63 -8.89 -6.12
C GLN A 311 18.12 -7.99 -7.25
N THR A 312 17.01 -8.33 -7.90
CA THR A 312 16.47 -7.57 -9.03
C THR A 312 15.93 -6.20 -8.63
N SER A 313 15.70 -5.33 -9.60
CA SER A 313 15.09 -4.01 -9.42
C SER A 313 13.57 -4.05 -9.16
N ARG A 314 12.95 -5.24 -9.17
CA ARG A 314 11.51 -5.46 -9.10
C ARG A 314 11.04 -6.13 -7.81
N HIS A 315 11.96 -6.58 -6.93
CA HIS A 315 11.65 -7.30 -5.70
C HIS A 315 12.01 -6.51 -4.45
N LEU A 316 11.11 -6.57 -3.48
CA LEU A 316 11.26 -6.09 -2.12
C LEU A 316 10.88 -7.22 -1.17
N ALA A 317 11.51 -7.27 0.00
CA ALA A 317 11.15 -8.21 1.07
C ALA A 317 9.92 -7.75 1.86
N GLU A 318 9.61 -6.46 1.86
CA GLU A 318 8.40 -5.83 2.39
C GLU A 318 7.82 -4.89 1.34
N PHE A 319 6.58 -5.11 0.96
CA PHE A 319 5.86 -4.31 -0.05
C PHE A 319 4.37 -4.25 0.29
N TRP A 320 3.61 -3.41 -0.40
CA TRP A 320 2.19 -3.23 -0.15
C TRP A 320 1.35 -3.86 -1.25
N MET A 321 0.29 -4.57 -0.84
CA MET A 321 -0.68 -5.17 -1.76
C MET A 321 -2.06 -4.56 -1.57
N ILE A 322 -2.79 -4.40 -2.66
CA ILE A 322 -4.22 -4.11 -2.72
C ILE A 322 -4.89 -5.40 -3.15
N GLU A 323 -5.75 -5.98 -2.30
CA GLU A 323 -6.29 -7.32 -2.51
C GLU A 323 -7.81 -7.33 -2.27
N PRO A 324 -8.62 -7.03 -3.29
CA PRO A 324 -10.07 -7.17 -3.21
C PRO A 324 -10.50 -8.64 -3.37
N GLU A 325 -11.59 -8.99 -2.68
CA GLU A 325 -12.29 -10.25 -2.79
C GLU A 325 -13.78 -9.99 -2.93
N MET A 326 -14.42 -10.55 -3.95
CA MET A 326 -15.80 -10.29 -4.37
C MET A 326 -16.60 -11.57 -4.34
N ALA A 327 -17.62 -11.64 -3.50
CA ALA A 327 -18.57 -12.74 -3.49
C ALA A 327 -19.52 -12.66 -4.69
N PHE A 328 -20.00 -13.81 -5.16
CA PHE A 328 -20.87 -13.97 -6.34
C PHE A 328 -20.24 -13.48 -7.65
N ALA A 329 -18.92 -13.33 -7.68
CA ALA A 329 -18.14 -12.90 -8.83
C ALA A 329 -17.38 -14.07 -9.47
N THR A 330 -17.17 -13.95 -10.78
CA THR A 330 -16.32 -14.84 -11.58
C THR A 330 -15.02 -14.11 -11.95
N ILE A 331 -14.18 -14.78 -12.72
CA ILE A 331 -12.97 -14.16 -13.28
C ILE A 331 -13.27 -12.89 -14.09
N THR A 332 -14.44 -12.81 -14.72
CA THR A 332 -14.83 -11.67 -15.55
C THR A 332 -15.02 -10.42 -14.72
N GLU A 333 -15.81 -10.49 -13.65
CA GLU A 333 -16.03 -9.38 -12.73
C GLU A 333 -14.73 -8.94 -12.04
N ALA A 334 -13.83 -9.88 -11.73
CA ALA A 334 -12.53 -9.55 -11.15
C ALA A 334 -11.64 -8.78 -12.13
N MET A 335 -11.61 -9.16 -13.41
CA MET A 335 -10.89 -8.41 -14.45
C MET A 335 -11.51 -7.02 -14.67
N ASP A 336 -12.85 -6.90 -14.69
CA ASP A 336 -13.55 -5.62 -14.84
C ASP A 336 -13.21 -4.66 -13.70
N ASN A 337 -13.23 -5.15 -12.45
CA ASN A 337 -12.89 -4.35 -11.27
C ASN A 337 -11.41 -3.93 -11.28
N ALA A 338 -10.48 -4.82 -11.65
CA ALA A 338 -9.05 -4.50 -11.76
C ALA A 338 -8.78 -3.41 -12.81
N GLU A 339 -9.44 -3.49 -13.97
CA GLU A 339 -9.38 -2.45 -15.01
C GLU A 339 -9.90 -1.11 -14.48
N ALA A 340 -11.06 -1.11 -13.84
CA ALA A 340 -11.67 0.11 -13.30
C ALA A 340 -10.81 0.76 -12.21
N LEU A 341 -10.24 -0.03 -11.29
CA LEU A 341 -9.31 0.43 -10.26
C LEU A 341 -8.08 1.10 -10.88
N LEU A 342 -7.46 0.44 -11.86
CA LEU A 342 -6.25 0.98 -12.49
C LEU A 342 -6.56 2.30 -13.22
N LYS A 343 -7.63 2.37 -14.00
CA LYS A 343 -8.06 3.58 -14.69
C LYS A 343 -8.38 4.71 -13.72
N SER A 344 -9.10 4.42 -12.63
CA SER A 344 -9.47 5.40 -11.61
C SER A 344 -8.25 5.97 -10.89
N THR A 345 -7.30 5.13 -10.47
CA THR A 345 -6.09 5.56 -9.75
C THR A 345 -5.16 6.39 -10.63
N ILE A 346 -4.99 6.01 -11.91
CA ILE A 346 -4.21 6.78 -12.89
C ILE A 346 -4.87 8.14 -13.15
N SER A 347 -6.21 8.17 -13.35
CA SER A 347 -6.95 9.42 -13.54
C SER A 347 -6.77 10.38 -12.37
N ALA A 348 -6.82 9.87 -11.14
CA ALA A 348 -6.59 10.67 -9.94
C ALA A 348 -5.15 11.23 -9.86
N ALA A 349 -4.15 10.47 -10.31
CA ALA A 349 -2.77 10.93 -10.37
C ALA A 349 -2.58 12.03 -11.43
N LEU A 350 -3.17 11.87 -12.61
CA LEU A 350 -3.15 12.88 -13.68
C LEU A 350 -3.80 14.20 -13.23
N ASP A 351 -4.93 14.11 -12.52
CA ASP A 351 -5.67 15.27 -12.00
C ASP A 351 -4.90 15.98 -10.88
N LYS A 352 -4.42 15.25 -9.87
CA LYS A 352 -3.94 15.83 -8.60
C LYS A 352 -2.44 16.02 -8.52
N CYS A 353 -1.65 15.34 -9.36
CA CYS A 353 -0.19 15.29 -9.30
C CYS A 353 0.48 15.68 -10.62
N GLY A 354 -0.16 16.50 -11.46
CA GLY A 354 0.32 16.82 -12.80
C GLY A 354 1.73 17.43 -12.84
N ALA A 355 2.12 18.24 -11.84
CA ALA A 355 3.47 18.81 -11.77
C ALA A 355 4.53 17.74 -11.44
N ASP A 356 4.19 16.78 -10.55
CA ASP A 356 5.06 15.67 -10.20
C ASP A 356 5.23 14.71 -11.38
N LEU A 357 4.14 14.40 -12.10
CA LEU A 357 4.17 13.56 -13.30
C LEU A 357 4.99 14.18 -14.43
N LYS A 358 4.84 15.48 -14.69
CA LYS A 358 5.69 16.20 -15.67
C LYS A 358 7.16 16.14 -15.30
N PHE A 359 7.48 16.23 -14.03
CA PHE A 359 8.85 16.07 -13.58
C PHE A 359 9.36 14.63 -13.80
N CYS A 360 8.56 13.63 -13.47
CA CYS A 360 8.89 12.21 -13.67
C CYS A 360 9.15 11.90 -15.15
N ASP A 361 8.27 12.36 -16.04
CA ASP A 361 8.41 12.27 -17.50
C ASP A 361 9.75 12.81 -18.00
N GLN A 362 10.16 13.97 -17.52
CA GLN A 362 11.42 14.60 -17.88
C GLN A 362 12.64 13.97 -17.21
N PHE A 363 12.51 13.54 -15.95
CA PHE A 363 13.63 13.07 -15.14
C PHE A 363 14.05 11.63 -15.50
N TYR A 364 13.08 10.73 -15.68
CA TYR A 364 13.35 9.33 -16.01
C TYR A 364 13.51 9.06 -17.51
N GLY A 365 13.25 10.06 -18.34
CA GLY A 365 13.47 9.98 -19.80
C GLY A 365 12.38 9.23 -20.56
N ASP A 366 11.29 8.87 -19.90
CA ASP A 366 10.08 8.30 -20.51
C ASP A 366 9.21 9.44 -21.05
N LYS A 367 9.59 9.99 -22.20
CA LYS A 367 8.92 11.14 -22.82
C LYS A 367 7.47 10.89 -23.23
N GLU A 368 6.99 9.65 -23.11
CA GLU A 368 5.64 9.24 -23.45
C GLU A 368 4.81 8.90 -22.20
N LEU A 369 5.36 9.12 -20.99
CA LEU A 369 4.69 8.75 -19.72
C LEU A 369 3.30 9.36 -19.63
N LEU A 370 3.16 10.66 -19.86
CA LEU A 370 1.87 11.35 -19.74
C LEU A 370 0.87 10.88 -20.80
N ASP A 371 1.32 10.67 -22.04
CA ASP A 371 0.48 10.19 -23.13
C ASP A 371 0.04 8.74 -22.87
N ARG A 372 0.96 7.88 -22.42
CA ARG A 372 0.65 6.51 -22.02
C ARG A 372 -0.37 6.46 -20.88
N LEU A 373 -0.14 7.19 -19.79
CA LEU A 373 -1.07 7.22 -18.67
C LEU A 373 -2.45 7.75 -19.08
N THR A 374 -2.51 8.78 -19.90
CA THR A 374 -3.76 9.32 -20.43
C THR A 374 -4.48 8.30 -21.30
N SER A 375 -3.76 7.63 -22.20
CA SER A 375 -4.31 6.57 -23.04
C SER A 375 -4.88 5.41 -22.23
N ILE A 376 -4.21 4.97 -21.18
CA ILE A 376 -4.70 3.90 -20.29
C ILE A 376 -5.93 4.36 -19.52
N ALA A 377 -5.90 5.58 -18.95
CA ALA A 377 -6.99 6.08 -18.11
C ALA A 377 -8.29 6.31 -18.88
N THR A 378 -8.21 6.80 -20.13
CA THR A 378 -9.37 7.24 -20.92
C THR A 378 -9.64 6.39 -22.16
N GLY A 379 -8.76 5.43 -22.46
CA GLY A 379 -8.79 4.64 -23.68
C GLY A 379 -9.78 3.49 -23.67
N ALA A 380 -9.68 2.68 -24.71
CA ALA A 380 -10.51 1.48 -24.91
C ALA A 380 -10.38 0.50 -23.72
N PRO A 381 -11.31 -0.44 -23.56
CA PRO A 381 -11.17 -1.55 -22.63
C PRO A 381 -9.85 -2.30 -22.84
N PHE A 382 -9.32 -2.88 -21.77
CA PHE A 382 -8.10 -3.68 -21.85
C PHE A 382 -8.33 -4.94 -22.68
N VAL A 383 -7.31 -5.36 -23.40
CA VAL A 383 -7.37 -6.58 -24.21
C VAL A 383 -7.49 -7.79 -23.29
N ARG A 384 -8.27 -8.79 -23.70
CA ARG A 384 -8.39 -10.08 -23.01
C ARG A 384 -7.91 -11.19 -23.92
N LEU A 385 -6.81 -11.85 -23.55
CA LEU A 385 -6.13 -12.87 -24.34
C LEU A 385 -6.01 -14.16 -23.53
N LYS A 386 -6.46 -15.28 -24.08
CA LYS A 386 -6.22 -16.56 -23.41
C LYS A 386 -4.73 -16.88 -23.37
N TYR A 387 -4.28 -17.52 -22.29
CA TYR A 387 -2.89 -17.95 -22.17
C TYR A 387 -2.43 -18.82 -23.35
N ALA A 388 -3.28 -19.74 -23.83
CA ALA A 388 -2.95 -20.56 -24.99
C ALA A 388 -2.69 -19.72 -26.24
N ASP A 389 -3.54 -18.71 -26.50
CA ASP A 389 -3.39 -17.79 -27.64
C ASP A 389 -2.15 -16.90 -27.46
N ALA A 390 -1.85 -16.48 -26.22
CA ALA A 390 -0.63 -15.72 -25.90
C ALA A 390 0.64 -16.54 -26.20
N VAL A 391 0.66 -17.82 -25.84
CA VAL A 391 1.76 -18.72 -26.17
C VAL A 391 1.92 -18.89 -27.69
N ASP A 392 0.81 -19.04 -28.42
CA ASP A 392 0.86 -19.22 -29.88
C ASP A 392 1.41 -17.98 -30.60
N VAL A 393 0.98 -16.78 -30.21
CA VAL A 393 1.49 -15.54 -30.81
C VAL A 393 2.97 -15.27 -30.43
N LEU A 394 3.38 -15.60 -29.21
CA LEU A 394 4.78 -15.50 -28.76
C LEU A 394 5.67 -16.47 -29.57
N ARG A 395 5.27 -17.74 -29.70
CA ARG A 395 6.01 -18.72 -30.49
C ARG A 395 6.18 -18.32 -31.95
N ALA A 396 5.11 -17.78 -32.55
CA ALA A 396 5.16 -17.29 -33.93
C ALA A 396 6.12 -16.09 -34.09
N GLU A 397 6.20 -15.21 -33.08
CA GLU A 397 7.14 -14.09 -33.10
C GLU A 397 8.58 -14.53 -32.84
N ILE A 398 8.80 -15.34 -31.82
CA ILE A 398 10.11 -15.89 -31.45
C ILE A 398 10.73 -16.66 -32.62
N ALA A 399 9.92 -17.43 -33.36
CA ALA A 399 10.37 -18.20 -34.53
C ALA A 399 10.95 -17.31 -35.66
N LYS A 400 10.61 -16.00 -35.73
CA LYS A 400 11.17 -15.08 -36.73
C LYS A 400 12.63 -14.75 -36.45
N ASP A 401 12.99 -14.61 -35.17
CA ASP A 401 14.36 -14.34 -34.74
C ASP A 401 14.55 -14.74 -33.26
N PRO A 402 14.86 -16.01 -32.96
CA PRO A 402 15.03 -16.46 -31.57
C PRO A 402 16.18 -15.77 -30.83
N SER A 403 17.17 -15.23 -31.57
CA SER A 403 18.34 -14.59 -30.94
C SER A 403 18.03 -13.27 -30.23
N LYS A 404 16.86 -12.68 -30.48
CA LYS A 404 16.41 -11.45 -29.82
C LYS A 404 15.80 -11.69 -28.44
N TRP A 405 15.55 -12.95 -28.07
CA TRP A 405 14.88 -13.32 -26.85
C TRP A 405 15.87 -13.94 -25.86
N GLN A 406 15.77 -13.56 -24.61
CA GLN A 406 16.55 -14.18 -23.55
C GLN A 406 15.99 -15.58 -23.19
N PHE A 407 14.67 -15.76 -23.32
CA PHE A 407 13.95 -17.00 -23.03
C PHE A 407 13.13 -17.43 -24.26
N PRO A 408 13.79 -17.99 -25.32
CA PRO A 408 13.12 -18.29 -26.57
C PRO A 408 12.22 -19.54 -26.52
N ASP A 409 12.36 -20.36 -25.49
CA ASP A 409 11.61 -21.62 -25.36
C ASP A 409 10.29 -21.36 -24.64
N VAL A 410 9.21 -21.17 -25.42
CA VAL A 410 7.85 -20.93 -24.90
C VAL A 410 6.90 -21.99 -25.43
N GLU A 411 6.25 -22.72 -24.52
CA GLU A 411 5.22 -23.71 -24.80
C GLU A 411 4.09 -23.67 -23.79
N PHE A 412 2.99 -24.39 -24.03
CA PHE A 412 1.91 -24.43 -23.07
C PHE A 412 2.38 -25.07 -21.74
N GLY A 413 2.30 -24.32 -20.66
CA GLY A 413 2.83 -24.70 -19.33
C GLY A 413 4.08 -23.93 -18.93
N THR A 414 4.67 -23.11 -19.82
CA THR A 414 5.80 -22.23 -19.49
C THR A 414 5.31 -21.04 -18.70
N ASP A 415 5.95 -20.72 -17.57
CA ASP A 415 5.75 -19.46 -16.89
C ASP A 415 6.32 -18.33 -17.75
N LEU A 416 5.50 -17.29 -18.03
CA LEU A 416 5.88 -16.22 -18.95
C LEU A 416 6.94 -15.32 -18.31
N ALA A 417 8.10 -15.23 -18.93
CA ALA A 417 9.13 -14.28 -18.49
C ALA A 417 8.70 -12.84 -18.77
N THR A 418 9.24 -11.89 -18.02
CA THR A 418 8.94 -10.46 -18.14
C THR A 418 9.10 -9.91 -19.58
N GLU A 419 10.04 -10.43 -20.37
CA GLU A 419 10.17 -10.00 -21.77
C GLU A 419 8.96 -10.43 -22.61
N HIS A 420 8.37 -11.60 -22.34
CA HIS A 420 7.16 -12.08 -23.00
C HIS A 420 5.95 -11.20 -22.63
N GLU A 421 5.78 -10.93 -21.33
CA GLU A 421 4.72 -10.08 -20.81
C GLU A 421 4.75 -8.68 -21.40
N ARG A 422 5.93 -8.06 -21.41
CA ARG A 422 6.13 -6.73 -21.99
C ARG A 422 5.86 -6.73 -23.50
N TRP A 423 6.36 -7.71 -24.22
CA TRP A 423 6.13 -7.79 -25.66
C TRP A 423 4.63 -7.93 -25.99
N LEU A 424 3.88 -8.74 -25.21
CA LEU A 424 2.43 -8.86 -25.36
C LEU A 424 1.74 -7.50 -25.20
N ALA A 425 2.04 -6.75 -24.14
CA ALA A 425 1.41 -5.46 -23.87
C ALA A 425 1.89 -4.37 -24.84
N GLU A 426 3.21 -4.24 -25.04
CA GLU A 426 3.82 -3.14 -25.78
C GLU A 426 3.67 -3.30 -27.30
N THR A 427 3.87 -4.53 -27.82
CA THR A 427 3.93 -4.79 -29.25
C THR A 427 2.65 -5.43 -29.77
N HIS A 428 2.27 -6.59 -29.21
CA HIS A 428 1.10 -7.33 -29.70
C HIS A 428 -0.22 -6.56 -29.49
N CYS A 429 -0.37 -5.95 -28.30
CA CYS A 429 -1.57 -5.18 -27.96
C CYS A 429 -1.42 -3.67 -28.20
N GLY A 430 -0.36 -3.23 -28.90
CA GLY A 430 -0.19 -1.84 -29.36
C GLY A 430 -0.03 -0.83 -28.23
N GLY A 431 0.57 -1.20 -27.10
CA GLY A 431 0.77 -0.32 -25.94
C GLY A 431 -0.42 -0.25 -24.99
N ASN A 432 -1.45 -1.10 -25.18
CA ASN A 432 -2.55 -1.24 -24.23
C ASN A 432 -2.22 -2.29 -23.15
N CYS A 433 -2.87 -2.19 -21.99
CA CYS A 433 -2.86 -3.27 -20.99
C CYS A 433 -3.61 -4.50 -21.53
N VAL A 434 -3.16 -5.69 -21.12
CA VAL A 434 -3.76 -6.96 -21.55
C VAL A 434 -3.92 -7.89 -20.36
N PHE A 435 -5.11 -8.44 -20.20
CA PHE A 435 -5.35 -9.59 -19.34
C PHE A 435 -4.99 -10.86 -20.08
N VAL A 436 -4.02 -11.60 -19.58
CA VAL A 436 -3.78 -12.99 -19.98
C VAL A 436 -4.51 -13.86 -18.99
N TYR A 437 -5.35 -14.79 -19.46
CA TYR A 437 -6.22 -15.58 -18.58
C TYR A 437 -6.36 -17.05 -19.03
N ASP A 438 -6.95 -17.90 -18.19
CA ASP A 438 -7.04 -19.36 -18.35
C ASP A 438 -5.64 -20.00 -18.39
N TYR A 439 -4.85 -19.76 -17.35
CA TYR A 439 -3.50 -20.29 -17.20
C TYR A 439 -3.48 -21.81 -17.00
N PRO A 440 -2.39 -22.50 -17.37
CA PRO A 440 -2.19 -23.89 -17.04
C PRO A 440 -2.28 -24.17 -15.54
N ARG A 441 -2.99 -25.20 -15.16
CA ARG A 441 -3.19 -25.62 -13.76
C ARG A 441 -1.88 -25.88 -13.02
N THR A 442 -0.86 -26.35 -13.71
CA THR A 442 0.42 -26.79 -13.14
C THR A 442 1.33 -25.66 -12.67
N ILE A 443 1.07 -24.40 -13.07
CA ILE A 443 1.90 -23.24 -12.74
C ILE A 443 1.18 -22.21 -11.88
N LYS A 444 0.00 -22.52 -11.36
CA LYS A 444 -0.81 -21.60 -10.53
C LYS A 444 -1.20 -22.25 -9.20
N SER A 445 -1.51 -21.44 -8.20
CA SER A 445 -1.71 -21.83 -6.81
C SER A 445 -2.94 -22.74 -6.57
N PHE A 446 -2.94 -23.45 -5.46
CA PHE A 446 -3.94 -24.46 -5.09
C PHE A 446 -5.38 -23.93 -4.97
N TYR A 447 -5.55 -22.68 -4.55
CA TYR A 447 -6.86 -22.06 -4.30
C TYR A 447 -7.59 -21.59 -5.56
N MET A 448 -6.94 -21.57 -6.71
CA MET A 448 -7.53 -21.11 -7.96
C MET A 448 -8.47 -22.16 -8.56
N ARG A 449 -9.64 -21.72 -9.06
CA ARG A 449 -10.69 -22.60 -9.58
C ARG A 449 -10.25 -23.36 -10.82
N ASP A 450 -10.35 -24.70 -10.79
CA ASP A 450 -10.13 -25.52 -11.98
C ASP A 450 -11.25 -25.28 -13.02
N ASN A 451 -10.86 -25.00 -14.26
CA ASN A 451 -11.77 -24.96 -15.39
C ASN A 451 -12.27 -26.36 -15.77
N ASP A 452 -13.38 -26.43 -16.46
CA ASP A 452 -14.02 -27.70 -16.81
C ASP A 452 -13.23 -28.51 -17.86
N ASP A 453 -12.22 -27.91 -18.48
CA ASP A 453 -11.29 -28.57 -19.40
C ASP A 453 -10.27 -29.51 -18.70
N GLY A 454 -10.16 -29.37 -17.36
CA GLY A 454 -9.23 -30.14 -16.52
C GLY A 454 -7.75 -29.83 -16.76
N LYS A 455 -7.41 -28.79 -17.52
CA LYS A 455 -6.05 -28.40 -17.90
C LYS A 455 -5.69 -27.01 -17.42
N THR A 456 -6.68 -26.11 -17.35
CA THR A 456 -6.50 -24.71 -17.00
C THR A 456 -7.21 -24.35 -15.71
N VAL A 457 -6.86 -23.21 -15.16
CA VAL A 457 -7.52 -22.58 -14.01
C VAL A 457 -8.03 -21.20 -14.40
N ALA A 458 -9.10 -20.76 -13.75
CA ALA A 458 -9.69 -19.44 -13.94
C ALA A 458 -8.82 -18.36 -13.24
N ALA A 459 -7.57 -18.26 -13.70
CA ALA A 459 -6.60 -17.27 -13.25
C ALA A 459 -6.34 -16.24 -14.35
N PHE A 460 -5.94 -15.05 -13.95
CA PHE A 460 -5.52 -13.98 -14.86
C PHE A 460 -4.35 -13.19 -14.29
N ASP A 461 -3.52 -12.67 -15.20
CA ASP A 461 -2.55 -11.64 -14.90
C ASP A 461 -2.83 -10.43 -15.79
N LEU A 462 -2.80 -9.20 -15.22
CA LEU A 462 -2.87 -7.95 -15.96
C LEU A 462 -1.45 -7.48 -16.27
N LEU A 463 -1.11 -7.47 -17.53
CA LEU A 463 0.16 -7.02 -18.03
C LEU A 463 0.06 -5.56 -18.50
N ALA A 464 0.96 -4.72 -18.02
CA ALA A 464 1.03 -3.30 -18.38
C ALA A 464 2.32 -2.98 -19.13
N PRO A 465 2.27 -2.08 -20.14
CA PRO A 465 3.45 -1.64 -20.89
C PRO A 465 4.54 -1.08 -19.95
N GLY A 466 5.80 -1.43 -20.18
CA GLY A 466 6.95 -0.98 -19.38
C GLY A 466 7.20 -1.75 -18.08
N VAL A 467 6.19 -2.45 -17.56
CA VAL A 467 6.29 -3.15 -16.25
C VAL A 467 6.14 -4.67 -16.41
N GLY A 468 5.27 -5.16 -17.27
CA GLY A 468 4.82 -6.56 -17.29
C GLY A 468 3.68 -6.77 -16.30
N GLU A 469 3.69 -7.87 -15.56
CA GLU A 469 2.66 -8.18 -14.57
C GLU A 469 2.52 -7.08 -13.50
N LEU A 470 1.32 -6.54 -13.38
CA LEU A 470 0.91 -5.54 -12.40
C LEU A 470 -0.13 -6.08 -11.42
N VAL A 471 -1.02 -6.96 -11.89
CA VAL A 471 -2.08 -7.60 -11.12
C VAL A 471 -2.08 -9.09 -11.43
N GLY A 472 -2.16 -9.92 -10.40
CA GLY A 472 -2.46 -11.35 -10.50
C GLY A 472 -3.75 -11.69 -9.76
N GLY A 473 -4.64 -12.46 -10.37
CA GLY A 473 -5.92 -12.78 -9.79
C GLY A 473 -6.54 -14.09 -10.27
N SER A 474 -7.63 -14.49 -9.62
CA SER A 474 -8.38 -15.68 -10.03
C SER A 474 -9.80 -15.70 -9.47
N GLN A 475 -10.65 -16.52 -10.06
CA GLN A 475 -11.78 -17.07 -9.35
C GLN A 475 -11.26 -18.11 -8.36
N ARG A 476 -11.82 -18.14 -7.16
CA ARG A 476 -11.42 -19.05 -6.08
C ARG A 476 -12.14 -20.39 -6.24
N GLU A 477 -11.48 -21.48 -5.82
CA GLU A 477 -12.11 -22.80 -5.85
C GLU A 477 -13.18 -22.90 -4.76
N GLU A 478 -14.43 -22.91 -5.16
CA GLU A 478 -15.59 -22.97 -4.29
C GLU A 478 -16.05 -24.41 -3.97
N ARG A 479 -15.54 -25.41 -4.71
CA ARG A 479 -15.90 -26.82 -4.54
C ARG A 479 -14.98 -27.47 -3.52
N THR A 480 -15.56 -27.91 -2.38
CA THR A 480 -14.80 -28.45 -1.24
C THR A 480 -13.89 -29.61 -1.63
N ASP A 481 -14.43 -30.60 -2.35
CA ASP A 481 -13.72 -31.79 -2.78
C ASP A 481 -12.52 -31.48 -3.70
N LYS A 482 -12.68 -30.49 -4.57
CA LYS A 482 -11.62 -30.04 -5.47
C LYS A 482 -10.52 -29.30 -4.72
N LEU A 483 -10.91 -28.39 -3.83
CA LEU A 483 -9.96 -27.61 -3.03
C LEU A 483 -9.12 -28.52 -2.12
N GLU A 484 -9.76 -29.46 -1.41
CA GLU A 484 -9.08 -30.42 -0.53
C GLU A 484 -8.10 -31.30 -1.32
N ALA A 485 -8.51 -31.80 -2.50
CA ALA A 485 -7.63 -32.57 -3.36
C ALA A 485 -6.41 -31.77 -3.83
N LYS A 486 -6.59 -30.50 -4.17
CA LYS A 486 -5.49 -29.62 -4.58
C LYS A 486 -4.55 -29.28 -3.42
N MET A 487 -5.05 -29.07 -2.21
CA MET A 487 -4.21 -28.89 -1.03
C MET A 487 -3.26 -30.08 -0.86
N VAL A 488 -3.79 -31.30 -0.91
CA VAL A 488 -2.96 -32.52 -0.82
C VAL A 488 -1.94 -32.62 -1.96
N GLU A 489 -2.35 -32.30 -3.19
CA GLU A 489 -1.45 -32.29 -4.36
C GLU A 489 -0.28 -31.29 -4.19
N PHE A 490 -0.55 -30.13 -3.57
CA PHE A 490 0.46 -29.11 -3.27
C PHE A 490 1.24 -29.37 -1.99
N GLY A 491 1.01 -30.51 -1.31
CA GLY A 491 1.71 -30.90 -0.08
C GLY A 491 1.27 -30.13 1.15
N LEU A 492 0.10 -29.50 1.12
CA LEU A 492 -0.51 -28.80 2.25
C LEU A 492 -1.37 -29.79 3.05
N ASP A 493 -1.36 -29.66 4.39
CA ASP A 493 -2.24 -30.43 5.24
C ASP A 493 -3.61 -29.74 5.34
N PRO A 494 -4.71 -30.35 4.88
CA PRO A 494 -6.05 -29.78 4.99
C PRO A 494 -6.47 -29.47 6.44
N GLU A 495 -5.89 -30.15 7.45
CA GLU A 495 -6.18 -29.87 8.86
C GLU A 495 -5.66 -28.51 9.31
N ASP A 496 -4.57 -28.01 8.75
CA ASP A 496 -4.06 -26.67 9.01
C ASP A 496 -4.95 -25.56 8.41
N TYR A 497 -5.73 -25.93 7.37
CA TYR A 497 -6.63 -25.03 6.62
C TYR A 497 -8.12 -25.33 6.87
N TRP A 498 -8.46 -26.04 7.98
CA TRP A 498 -9.85 -26.44 8.30
C TRP A 498 -10.83 -25.26 8.22
N TRP A 499 -10.43 -24.10 8.72
CA TRP A 499 -11.22 -22.87 8.73
C TRP A 499 -11.47 -22.32 7.33
N TYR A 500 -10.54 -22.50 6.41
CA TYR A 500 -10.67 -22.11 5.00
C TYR A 500 -11.57 -23.06 4.23
N LEU A 501 -11.47 -24.38 4.51
CA LEU A 501 -12.39 -25.39 4.00
C LEU A 501 -13.81 -25.20 4.51
N ASP A 502 -13.99 -24.73 5.72
CA ASP A 502 -15.32 -24.44 6.29
C ASP A 502 -16.09 -23.37 5.50
N LEU A 503 -15.40 -22.41 4.86
CA LEU A 503 -16.03 -21.45 3.95
C LEU A 503 -16.70 -22.13 2.75
N ARG A 504 -16.21 -23.31 2.36
CA ARG A 504 -16.77 -24.09 1.25
C ARG A 504 -17.91 -25.00 1.70
N LYS A 505 -17.95 -25.35 2.98
CA LYS A 505 -18.99 -26.23 3.58
C LYS A 505 -20.22 -25.44 4.00
N TYR A 506 -20.04 -24.18 4.42
CA TYR A 506 -21.11 -23.38 5.06
C TYR A 506 -21.51 -22.19 4.20
N GLY A 507 -22.26 -22.43 3.15
CA GLY A 507 -22.84 -21.39 2.29
C GLY A 507 -21.85 -20.83 1.28
N SER A 508 -21.05 -21.69 0.67
CA SER A 508 -20.11 -21.32 -0.39
C SER A 508 -20.81 -20.67 -1.57
N VAL A 509 -20.12 -19.71 -2.17
CA VAL A 509 -20.53 -19.03 -3.40
C VAL A 509 -19.34 -18.92 -4.35
N PRO A 510 -19.55 -18.84 -5.66
CA PRO A 510 -18.51 -18.35 -6.56
C PRO A 510 -17.98 -17.02 -6.05
N HIS A 511 -16.67 -16.87 -5.93
CA HIS A 511 -16.04 -15.64 -5.54
C HIS A 511 -14.68 -15.51 -6.23
N ALA A 512 -14.24 -14.28 -6.42
CA ALA A 512 -13.04 -13.98 -7.17
C ALA A 512 -12.34 -12.76 -6.57
N GLY A 513 -11.03 -12.70 -6.76
CA GLY A 513 -10.24 -11.59 -6.28
C GLY A 513 -8.90 -11.52 -6.98
N TYR A 514 -8.13 -10.50 -6.62
CA TYR A 514 -6.82 -10.29 -7.20
C TYR A 514 -5.88 -9.56 -6.23
N GLY A 515 -4.58 -9.64 -6.50
CA GLY A 515 -3.56 -8.86 -5.82
C GLY A 515 -2.95 -7.86 -6.79
N LEU A 516 -2.99 -6.56 -6.44
CA LEU A 516 -2.28 -5.50 -7.15
C LEU A 516 -1.10 -5.04 -6.30
N GLY A 517 0.12 -5.21 -6.85
CA GLY A 517 1.35 -4.73 -6.20
C GLY A 517 1.39 -3.20 -6.18
N PHE A 518 1.11 -2.59 -5.02
CA PHE A 518 1.01 -1.14 -4.92
C PHE A 518 2.33 -0.41 -5.25
N ASP A 519 3.46 -0.99 -4.85
CA ASP A 519 4.77 -0.44 -5.18
C ASP A 519 5.07 -0.50 -6.70
N ARG A 520 4.60 -1.57 -7.38
CA ARG A 520 4.65 -1.67 -8.85
C ARG A 520 3.75 -0.63 -9.51
N LEU A 521 2.56 -0.37 -8.96
CA LEU A 521 1.67 0.71 -9.44
C LEU A 521 2.34 2.08 -9.32
N VAL A 522 3.01 2.36 -8.20
CA VAL A 522 3.78 3.61 -8.04
C VAL A 522 4.87 3.71 -9.09
N CYS A 523 5.65 2.64 -9.33
CA CYS A 523 6.65 2.59 -10.40
C CYS A 523 6.03 2.85 -11.77
N TYR A 524 4.92 2.19 -12.08
CA TYR A 524 4.22 2.33 -13.36
C TYR A 524 3.77 3.77 -13.64
N VAL A 525 3.17 4.42 -12.63
CA VAL A 525 2.66 5.79 -12.75
C VAL A 525 3.76 6.85 -12.74
N SER A 526 4.91 6.57 -12.11
CA SER A 526 6.01 7.53 -11.97
C SER A 526 7.19 7.30 -12.90
N ALA A 527 7.18 6.22 -13.71
CA ALA A 527 8.32 5.77 -14.50
C ALA A 527 9.59 5.47 -13.66
N ILE A 528 9.45 5.16 -12.38
CA ILE A 528 10.55 4.73 -11.51
C ILE A 528 10.98 3.31 -11.92
N GLU A 529 12.22 3.16 -12.37
CA GLU A 529 12.74 1.87 -12.84
C GLU A 529 13.05 0.87 -11.72
N ASN A 530 13.43 1.38 -10.54
CA ASN A 530 13.81 0.54 -9.41
C ASN A 530 12.81 0.69 -8.27
N ILE A 531 12.12 -0.39 -7.94
CA ILE A 531 11.08 -0.42 -6.91
C ILE A 531 11.58 0.07 -5.52
N ARG A 532 12.89 0.00 -5.24
CA ARG A 532 13.50 0.53 -4.01
C ARG A 532 13.37 2.05 -3.87
N ASP A 533 12.99 2.75 -4.96
CA ASP A 533 12.81 4.20 -4.98
C ASP A 533 11.31 4.61 -4.97
N SER A 534 10.39 3.65 -5.06
CA SER A 534 8.94 3.87 -4.93
C SER A 534 8.45 3.86 -3.48
N ILE A 535 9.21 3.24 -2.57
CA ILE A 535 8.86 3.06 -1.15
C ILE A 535 9.82 3.88 -0.26
N PRO A 536 9.34 4.48 0.87
CA PRO A 536 10.17 5.33 1.72
C PRO A 536 11.43 4.66 2.27
N TYR A 537 11.29 3.45 2.81
CA TYR A 537 12.39 2.68 3.43
C TYR A 537 12.38 1.26 2.89
N PRO A 538 13.05 0.98 1.77
CA PRO A 538 13.01 -0.33 1.13
C PRO A 538 13.67 -1.41 1.97
N ARG A 539 13.04 -2.59 2.04
CA ARG A 539 13.58 -3.81 2.63
C ARG A 539 13.92 -4.79 1.52
N TYR A 540 15.17 -5.23 1.47
CA TYR A 540 15.66 -6.18 0.46
C TYR A 540 16.88 -6.94 1.01
N PRO A 541 17.33 -8.05 0.41
CA PRO A 541 18.46 -8.81 0.90
C PRO A 541 19.69 -7.93 1.20
N GLY A 542 20.18 -8.01 2.43
CA GLY A 542 21.32 -7.22 2.94
C GLY A 542 20.98 -5.79 3.40
N SER A 543 19.70 -5.36 3.39
CA SER A 543 19.33 -4.00 3.80
C SER A 543 18.02 -3.93 4.58
N ALA A 544 18.14 -3.58 5.86
CA ALA A 544 17.03 -3.25 6.76
C ALA A 544 17.36 -2.03 7.64
N THR A 545 18.29 -1.18 7.19
CA THR A 545 18.69 0.05 7.88
C THR A 545 17.55 1.08 7.83
N PHE A 546 17.38 1.88 8.87
CA PHE A 546 16.34 2.90 9.15
C PHE A 546 15.05 2.31 9.74
#